data_1d4abea1ae47f260ea5053e9dde6d7a6
#
_entry.id   1d4abea1ae47f260ea5053e9dde6d7a6
#
_cell.length_a   1.000
_cell.length_b   1.000
_cell.length_c   1.000
_cell.angle_alpha   90.00
_cell.angle_beta   90.00
_cell.angle_gamma   90.00
#
_symmetry.space_group_name_H-M   'P 1'
#
loop_
_entity.id
_entity.type
_entity.pdbx_description
1 polymer ?
#
loop_
_entity_poly.entity_id
_entity_poly.type
_entity_poly.pdbx_seq_one_letter_code
_entity_poly.pdbx_strand_id
1 'polypeptide(L)'
;QGVLEQAAPVMEQKRLDSVLAKVRHAHPLACAARTDALLTMAALNRPIRAQLDDMAQMIGPVIPVTQSAAAGEISAALDKRCAVLVPGVGAGVCGKDEDDTQALAVLADKAAVCALHTAALGQRAQLSRADIALQHLVYQQKYAKQKEAGK
;
A
#
# COMPACT_ATOMS: atom_id res chain seq x y z
N GLN A 1 -23.18 10.76 7.96
CA GLN A 1 -23.27 11.70 6.81
C GLN A 1 -22.04 12.62 6.72
N GLY A 2 -21.49 13.16 7.82
CA GLY A 2 -20.39 14.14 7.78
C GLY A 2 -19.02 13.62 7.34
N VAL A 3 -18.75 12.31 7.39
CA VAL A 3 -17.43 11.75 7.05
C VAL A 3 -17.24 11.58 5.53
N LEU A 4 -18.31 11.34 4.80
CA LEU A 4 -18.26 11.22 3.33
C LEU A 4 -18.19 12.56 2.61
N GLU A 5 -18.67 13.64 3.23
CA GLU A 5 -18.62 14.99 2.67
C GLU A 5 -17.21 15.61 2.70
N GLN A 6 -16.31 15.08 3.52
CA GLN A 6 -14.91 15.55 3.62
C GLN A 6 -13.91 14.67 2.87
N ALA A 7 -14.35 13.58 2.26
CA ALA A 7 -13.48 12.70 1.50
C ALA A 7 -12.98 13.40 0.24
N ALA A 8 -11.67 13.33 0.01
CA ALA A 8 -11.10 13.84 -1.23
C ALA A 8 -11.74 13.15 -2.44
N PRO A 9 -12.17 13.91 -3.47
CA PRO A 9 -12.77 13.32 -4.66
C PRO A 9 -11.78 12.38 -5.35
N VAL A 10 -12.31 11.36 -6.02
CA VAL A 10 -11.49 10.45 -6.83
C VAL A 10 -10.77 11.25 -7.90
N MET A 11 -9.47 11.11 -7.96
CA MET A 11 -8.62 11.83 -8.90
C MET A 11 -8.88 11.39 -10.34
N GLU A 12 -9.04 12.32 -11.25
CA GLU A 12 -9.14 12.03 -12.67
C GLU A 12 -7.87 11.37 -13.22
N GLN A 13 -8.04 10.49 -14.20
CA GLN A 13 -6.94 9.69 -14.76
C GLN A 13 -5.81 10.56 -15.31
N LYS A 14 -6.13 11.62 -16.04
CA LYS A 14 -5.13 12.54 -16.62
C LYS A 14 -4.25 13.20 -15.54
N ARG A 15 -4.85 13.59 -14.43
CA ARG A 15 -4.11 14.15 -13.28
C ARG A 15 -3.26 13.09 -12.59
N LEU A 16 -3.79 11.89 -12.43
CA LEU A 16 -3.05 10.77 -11.87
C LEU A 16 -1.83 10.43 -12.71
N ASP A 17 -1.97 10.38 -14.02
CA ASP A 17 -0.86 10.09 -14.94
C ASP A 17 0.26 11.14 -14.79
N SER A 18 -0.10 12.42 -14.64
CA SER A 18 0.86 13.49 -14.37
C SER A 18 1.58 13.33 -13.03
N VAL A 19 0.86 12.94 -11.97
CA VAL A 19 1.44 12.68 -10.65
C VAL A 19 2.38 11.47 -10.71
N LEU A 20 1.93 10.38 -11.31
CA LEU A 20 2.74 9.16 -11.45
C LEU A 20 4.00 9.39 -12.29
N ALA A 21 3.92 10.18 -13.36
CA ALA A 21 5.08 10.54 -14.15
C ALA A 21 6.17 11.20 -13.29
N LYS A 22 5.79 12.07 -12.37
CA LYS A 22 6.73 12.70 -11.43
C LYS A 22 7.27 11.72 -10.39
N VAL A 23 6.42 10.87 -9.84
CA VAL A 23 6.84 9.83 -8.86
C VAL A 23 7.84 8.87 -9.50
N ARG A 24 7.63 8.50 -10.76
CA ARG A 24 8.49 7.56 -11.50
C ARG A 24 9.89 8.08 -11.80
N HIS A 25 10.16 9.37 -11.62
CA HIS A 25 11.54 9.87 -11.68
C HIS A 25 12.42 9.25 -10.57
N ALA A 26 11.87 9.07 -9.37
CA ALA A 26 12.57 8.43 -8.25
C ALA A 26 12.26 6.94 -8.13
N HIS A 27 11.06 6.55 -8.50
CA HIS A 27 10.52 5.19 -8.39
C HIS A 27 9.95 4.70 -9.74
N PRO A 28 10.80 4.25 -10.68
CA PRO A 28 10.40 3.95 -12.06
C PRO A 28 9.27 2.92 -12.18
N LEU A 29 9.19 1.98 -11.24
CA LEU A 29 8.19 0.91 -11.22
C LEU A 29 6.90 1.30 -10.47
N ALA A 30 6.79 2.51 -9.94
CA ALA A 30 5.62 2.92 -9.18
C ALA A 30 4.35 2.86 -10.03
N CYS A 31 3.30 2.29 -9.45
CA CYS A 31 1.97 2.28 -10.03
C CYS A 31 0.90 2.60 -8.98
N ALA A 32 -0.30 2.91 -9.44
CA ALA A 32 -1.46 3.15 -8.59
C ALA A 32 -2.43 1.98 -8.68
N ALA A 33 -2.83 1.45 -7.53
CA ALA A 33 -3.92 0.49 -7.39
C ALA A 33 -5.19 1.24 -6.96
N ARG A 34 -6.26 1.17 -7.75
CA ARG A 34 -7.45 2.02 -7.61
C ARG A 34 -8.73 1.20 -7.44
N THR A 35 -8.71 0.20 -6.60
CA THR A 35 -9.90 -0.56 -6.25
C THR A 35 -10.81 0.24 -5.31
N ASP A 36 -12.09 -0.11 -5.26
CA ASP A 36 -13.05 0.54 -4.36
C ASP A 36 -12.63 0.45 -2.90
N ALA A 37 -12.08 -0.69 -2.48
CA ALA A 37 -11.60 -0.88 -1.12
C ALA A 37 -10.42 0.03 -0.78
N LEU A 38 -9.44 0.17 -1.67
CA LEU A 38 -8.29 1.05 -1.50
C LEU A 38 -8.69 2.53 -1.53
N LEU A 39 -9.57 2.92 -2.44
CA LEU A 39 -10.11 4.28 -2.49
C LEU A 39 -10.88 4.62 -1.20
N THR A 40 -11.66 3.68 -0.68
CA THR A 40 -12.41 3.86 0.57
C THR A 40 -11.48 4.02 1.76
N MET A 41 -10.48 3.15 1.91
CA MET A 41 -9.52 3.25 3.01
C MET A 41 -8.72 4.55 2.97
N ALA A 42 -8.30 4.98 1.78
CA ALA A 42 -7.62 6.25 1.59
C ALA A 42 -8.52 7.45 1.93
N ALA A 43 -9.78 7.42 1.49
CA ALA A 43 -10.78 8.47 1.77
C ALA A 43 -11.11 8.58 3.27
N LEU A 44 -11.15 7.45 3.98
CA LEU A 44 -11.35 7.40 5.42
C LEU A 44 -10.11 7.86 6.21
N ASN A 45 -9.00 8.13 5.54
CA ASN A 45 -7.71 8.45 6.15
C ASN A 45 -7.29 7.43 7.20
N ARG A 46 -7.52 6.14 6.91
CA ARG A 46 -7.19 5.04 7.81
C ARG A 46 -6.05 4.21 7.27
N PRO A 47 -4.93 4.11 7.99
CA PRO A 47 -3.86 3.19 7.63
C PRO A 47 -4.36 1.74 7.72
N ILE A 48 -3.87 0.90 6.82
CA ILE A 48 -4.16 -0.54 6.84
C ILE A 48 -3.09 -1.22 7.69
N ARG A 49 -3.49 -1.82 8.79
CA ARG A 49 -2.62 -2.64 9.65
C ARG A 49 -2.63 -4.09 9.19
N ALA A 50 -1.50 -4.76 9.33
CA ALA A 50 -1.37 -6.15 8.91
C ALA A 50 -2.32 -7.07 9.70
N GLN A 51 -3.19 -7.74 8.96
CA GLN A 51 -4.10 -8.79 9.43
C GLN A 51 -3.87 -10.10 8.68
N LEU A 52 -3.07 -10.06 7.63
CA LEU A 52 -2.73 -11.17 6.76
C LEU A 52 -1.22 -11.43 6.83
N ASP A 53 -0.83 -12.70 6.88
CA ASP A 53 0.57 -13.09 6.94
C ASP A 53 1.37 -12.62 5.72
N ASP A 54 0.79 -12.71 4.53
CA ASP A 54 1.42 -12.26 3.30
C ASP A 54 1.62 -10.73 3.26
N MET A 55 0.69 -9.94 3.80
CA MET A 55 0.90 -8.51 3.98
C MET A 55 2.05 -8.23 4.94
N ALA A 56 2.08 -8.90 6.09
CA ALA A 56 3.16 -8.74 7.06
C ALA A 56 4.53 -9.07 6.47
N GLN A 57 4.59 -10.08 5.61
CA GLN A 57 5.82 -10.53 4.96
C GLN A 57 6.27 -9.57 3.85
N MET A 58 5.40 -9.21 2.93
CA MET A 58 5.76 -8.47 1.72
C MET A 58 5.73 -6.94 1.91
N ILE A 59 4.74 -6.43 2.63
CA ILE A 59 4.54 -4.99 2.82
C ILE A 59 5.06 -4.53 4.18
N GLY A 60 4.81 -5.30 5.22
CA GLY A 60 5.17 -4.97 6.59
C GLY A 60 3.94 -4.67 7.46
N PRO A 61 4.14 -3.99 8.62
CA PRO A 61 3.11 -3.88 9.66
C PRO A 61 1.96 -2.95 9.29
N VAL A 62 2.16 -2.00 8.38
CA VAL A 62 1.17 -0.97 8.06
C VAL A 62 1.37 -0.40 6.65
N ILE A 63 0.26 -0.10 5.98
CA ILE A 63 0.22 0.79 4.82
C ILE A 63 -0.28 2.14 5.34
N PRO A 64 0.59 3.17 5.44
CA PRO A 64 0.20 4.48 5.94
C PRO A 64 -0.56 5.28 4.88
N VAL A 65 -1.14 6.41 5.29
CA VAL A 65 -1.86 7.34 4.40
C VAL A 65 -1.04 8.62 4.27
N THR A 66 -0.87 9.12 3.04
CA THR A 66 -0.30 10.45 2.80
C THR A 66 -1.32 11.54 3.16
N GLN A 67 -0.84 12.75 3.43
CA GLN A 67 -1.73 13.91 3.68
C GLN A 67 -2.38 14.41 2.39
N SER A 68 -1.67 14.29 1.27
CA SER A 68 -2.15 14.73 -0.04
C SER A 68 -1.70 13.78 -1.14
N ALA A 69 -2.16 14.03 -2.36
CA ALA A 69 -1.74 13.32 -3.56
C ALA A 69 -0.56 14.02 -4.28
N ALA A 70 0.23 14.82 -3.57
CA ALA A 70 1.41 15.46 -4.12
C ALA A 70 2.50 14.41 -4.43
N ALA A 71 3.10 14.51 -5.60
CA ALA A 71 4.12 13.55 -6.05
C ALA A 71 5.31 13.46 -5.08
N GLY A 72 5.71 14.58 -4.47
CA GLY A 72 6.79 14.61 -3.48
C GLY A 72 6.49 13.82 -2.21
N GLU A 73 5.24 13.87 -1.70
CA GLU A 73 4.83 13.08 -0.55
C GLU A 73 4.78 11.59 -0.86
N ILE A 74 4.25 11.24 -2.03
CA ILE A 74 4.18 9.83 -2.48
C ILE A 74 5.60 9.27 -2.63
N SER A 75 6.50 9.99 -3.28
CA SER A 75 7.90 9.58 -3.43
C SER A 75 8.59 9.41 -2.09
N ALA A 76 8.46 10.37 -1.18
CA ALA A 76 9.05 10.28 0.16
C ALA A 76 8.53 9.09 0.97
N ALA A 77 7.25 8.74 0.80
CA ALA A 77 6.67 7.57 1.45
C ALA A 77 7.22 6.26 0.83
N LEU A 78 7.36 6.20 -0.49
CA LEU A 78 7.90 5.04 -1.21
C LEU A 78 9.42 4.86 -1.02
N ASP A 79 10.15 5.87 -0.60
CA ASP A 79 11.57 5.74 -0.20
C ASP A 79 11.76 4.78 0.98
N LYS A 80 10.76 4.70 1.83
CA LYS A 80 10.80 3.91 3.07
C LYS A 80 9.92 2.67 3.04
N ARG A 81 8.99 2.57 2.06
CA ARG A 81 7.93 1.57 2.02
C ARG A 81 7.63 1.18 0.58
N CYS A 82 7.07 -0.01 0.39
CA CYS A 82 6.63 -0.47 -0.93
C CYS A 82 5.16 -0.17 -1.23
N ALA A 83 4.40 0.33 -0.25
CA ALA A 83 2.98 0.68 -0.41
C ALA A 83 2.58 1.86 0.49
N VAL A 84 1.71 2.71 -0.03
CA VAL A 84 1.16 3.87 0.68
C VAL A 84 -0.27 4.15 0.18
N LEU A 85 -1.18 4.50 1.08
CA LEU A 85 -2.51 4.99 0.70
C LEU A 85 -2.42 6.49 0.34
N VAL A 86 -3.10 6.87 -0.72
CA VAL A 86 -3.12 8.24 -1.23
C VAL A 86 -4.56 8.70 -1.43
N PRO A 87 -5.02 9.75 -0.73
CA PRO A 87 -6.39 10.25 -0.86
C PRO A 87 -6.76 10.57 -2.31
N GLY A 88 -7.92 10.06 -2.75
CA GLY A 88 -8.41 10.23 -4.12
C GLY A 88 -7.72 9.37 -5.19
N VAL A 89 -6.67 8.65 -4.83
CA VAL A 89 -5.89 7.80 -5.74
C VAL A 89 -6.09 6.30 -5.46
N GLY A 90 -6.11 5.91 -4.20
CA GLY A 90 -6.09 4.52 -3.75
C GLY A 90 -4.76 4.18 -3.09
N ALA A 91 -4.00 3.26 -3.63
CA ALA A 91 -2.65 2.95 -3.15
C ALA A 91 -1.58 3.23 -4.21
N GLY A 92 -0.48 3.85 -3.79
CA GLY A 92 0.77 3.86 -4.53
C GLY A 92 1.61 2.66 -4.11
N VAL A 93 2.10 1.88 -5.06
CA VAL A 93 2.95 0.71 -4.80
C VAL A 93 4.18 0.75 -5.69
N CYS A 94 5.29 0.23 -5.17
CA CYS A 94 6.54 0.11 -5.92
C CYS A 94 7.32 -1.10 -5.40
N GLY A 95 7.45 -2.12 -6.23
CA GLY A 95 8.20 -3.33 -5.93
C GLY A 95 9.61 -3.30 -6.53
N LYS A 96 10.29 -4.43 -6.47
CA LYS A 96 11.66 -4.62 -6.98
C LYS A 96 11.71 -4.79 -8.50
N ASP A 97 10.64 -5.30 -9.07
CA ASP A 97 10.41 -5.50 -10.50
C ASP A 97 8.91 -5.34 -10.80
N GLU A 98 8.51 -5.50 -12.05
CA GLU A 98 7.11 -5.36 -12.46
C GLU A 98 6.19 -6.40 -11.82
N ASP A 99 6.63 -7.66 -11.75
CA ASP A 99 5.85 -8.75 -11.16
C ASP A 99 5.63 -8.53 -9.66
N ASP A 100 6.67 -8.12 -8.96
CA ASP A 100 6.59 -7.77 -7.52
C ASP A 100 5.65 -6.57 -7.31
N THR A 101 5.73 -5.55 -8.15
CA THR A 101 4.83 -4.39 -8.09
C THR A 101 3.38 -4.77 -8.31
N GLN A 102 3.08 -5.65 -9.27
CA GLN A 102 1.74 -6.17 -9.49
C GLN A 102 1.24 -7.00 -8.30
N ALA A 103 2.10 -7.85 -7.75
CA ALA A 103 1.78 -8.64 -6.56
C ALA A 103 1.47 -7.75 -5.35
N LEU A 104 2.22 -6.66 -5.16
CA LEU A 104 1.97 -5.67 -4.11
C LEU A 104 0.64 -4.95 -4.29
N ALA A 105 0.26 -4.63 -5.52
CA ALA A 105 -1.03 -4.00 -5.82
C ALA A 105 -2.21 -4.92 -5.45
N VAL A 106 -2.14 -6.18 -5.83
CA VAL A 106 -3.15 -7.21 -5.48
C VAL A 106 -3.22 -7.42 -3.97
N LEU A 107 -2.08 -7.49 -3.31
CA LEU A 107 -1.99 -7.71 -1.87
C LEU A 107 -2.52 -6.51 -1.07
N ALA A 108 -2.23 -5.29 -1.52
CA ALA A 108 -2.77 -4.07 -0.92
C ALA A 108 -4.30 -4.03 -1.00
N ASP A 109 -4.89 -4.41 -2.13
CA ASP A 109 -6.34 -4.52 -2.28
C ASP A 109 -6.94 -5.56 -1.33
N LYS A 110 -6.36 -6.76 -1.29
CA LYS A 110 -6.78 -7.83 -0.38
C LYS A 110 -6.72 -7.39 1.09
N ALA A 111 -5.66 -6.68 1.47
CA ALA A 111 -5.52 -6.12 2.82
C ALA A 111 -6.57 -5.04 3.11
N ALA A 112 -6.91 -4.19 2.15
CA ALA A 112 -7.95 -3.18 2.28
C ALA A 112 -9.34 -3.81 2.46
N VAL A 113 -9.68 -4.82 1.66
CA VAL A 113 -10.95 -5.57 1.79
C VAL A 113 -11.04 -6.22 3.17
N CYS A 114 -9.97 -6.86 3.64
CA CYS A 114 -9.92 -7.47 4.96
C CYS A 114 -10.12 -6.43 6.08
N ALA A 115 -9.46 -5.27 5.97
CA ALA A 115 -9.58 -4.18 6.93
C ALA A 115 -11.01 -3.61 7.01
N LEU A 116 -11.68 -3.45 5.86
CA LEU A 116 -13.06 -2.99 5.79
C LEU A 116 -14.04 -3.99 6.40
N HIS A 117 -13.90 -5.28 6.11
CA HIS A 117 -14.73 -6.33 6.68
C HIS A 117 -14.55 -6.43 8.21
N THR A 118 -13.31 -6.38 8.67
CA THR A 118 -13.01 -6.43 10.12
C THR A 118 -13.60 -5.21 10.84
N ALA A 119 -13.48 -4.03 10.27
CA ALA A 119 -14.08 -2.80 10.82
C ALA A 119 -15.61 -2.88 10.87
N ALA A 120 -16.25 -3.40 9.81
CA ALA A 120 -17.70 -3.58 9.75
C ALA A 120 -18.22 -4.55 10.81
N LEU A 121 -17.43 -5.57 11.16
CA LEU A 121 -17.77 -6.55 12.22
C LEU A 121 -17.42 -6.04 13.64
N GLY A 122 -16.85 -4.84 13.77
CA GLY A 122 -16.42 -4.28 15.06
C GLY A 122 -15.24 -5.03 15.70
N GLN A 123 -14.54 -5.87 14.94
CA GLN A 123 -13.41 -6.66 15.41
C GLN A 123 -12.07 -5.96 15.09
N ARG A 124 -11.08 -6.23 15.92
CA ARG A 124 -9.69 -5.81 15.71
C ARG A 124 -8.81 -7.05 15.67
N ALA A 125 -8.84 -7.77 14.56
CA ALA A 125 -7.83 -8.81 14.32
C ALA A 125 -6.52 -8.12 13.95
N GLN A 126 -5.48 -8.33 14.73
CA GLN A 126 -4.13 -7.82 14.44
C GLN A 126 -3.12 -8.91 14.77
N LEU A 127 -2.17 -9.10 13.88
CA LEU A 127 -0.97 -9.89 14.17
C LEU A 127 -0.13 -9.14 15.21
N SER A 128 0.58 -9.89 16.06
CA SER A 128 1.48 -9.25 17.02
C SER A 128 2.63 -8.52 16.28
N ARG A 129 3.14 -7.44 16.85
CA ARG A 129 4.26 -6.70 16.26
C ARG A 129 5.51 -7.57 16.10
N ALA A 130 5.72 -8.48 17.04
CA ALA A 130 6.85 -9.41 17.00
C ALA A 130 6.73 -10.41 15.84
N ASP A 131 5.54 -10.98 15.66
CA ASP A 131 5.27 -11.92 14.55
C ASP A 131 5.43 -11.24 13.19
N ILE A 132 4.90 -10.01 13.04
CA ILE A 132 5.03 -9.23 11.82
C ILE A 132 6.50 -8.94 11.49
N ALA A 133 7.27 -8.49 12.47
CA ALA A 133 8.68 -8.18 12.29
C ALA A 133 9.49 -9.42 11.91
N LEU A 134 9.21 -10.55 12.57
CA LEU A 134 9.86 -11.83 12.29
C LEU A 134 9.52 -12.32 10.87
N GLN A 135 8.26 -12.32 10.50
CA GLN A 135 7.80 -12.74 9.17
C GLN A 135 8.42 -11.89 8.06
N HIS A 136 8.44 -10.58 8.24
CA HIS A 136 9.04 -9.66 7.26
C HIS A 136 10.55 -9.89 7.10
N LEU A 137 11.26 -10.09 8.20
CA LEU A 137 12.69 -10.37 8.21
C LEU A 137 13.01 -11.71 7.51
N VAL A 138 12.27 -12.76 7.84
CA VAL A 138 12.44 -14.10 7.24
C VAL A 138 12.17 -14.07 5.74
N TYR A 139 11.13 -13.37 5.31
CA TYR A 139 10.80 -13.21 3.90
C TYR A 139 11.92 -12.51 3.12
N GLN A 140 12.44 -11.40 3.64
CA GLN A 140 13.53 -10.68 3.00
C GLN A 140 14.80 -11.51 2.88
N GLN A 141 15.15 -12.27 3.94
CA GLN A 141 16.32 -13.17 3.92
C GLN A 141 16.15 -14.31 2.92
N LYS A 142 14.95 -14.88 2.81
CA LYS A 142 14.65 -15.96 1.86
C LYS A 142 14.79 -15.49 0.41
N TYR A 143 14.30 -14.30 0.09
CA TYR A 143 14.41 -13.71 -1.25
C TYR A 143 15.84 -13.29 -1.60
N ALA A 144 16.61 -12.78 -0.65
CA ALA A 144 18.02 -12.48 -0.85
C ALA A 144 18.81 -13.74 -1.25
N LYS A 145 18.57 -14.85 -0.54
CA LYS A 145 19.22 -16.16 -0.84
C LYS A 145 18.80 -16.74 -2.19
N GLN A 146 17.55 -16.57 -2.61
CA GLN A 146 17.11 -17.06 -3.93
C GLN A 146 17.75 -16.29 -5.09
N LYS A 147 18.04 -14.99 -4.92
CA LYS A 147 18.77 -14.20 -5.93
C LYS A 147 20.24 -14.61 -6.04
N GLU A 148 20.86 -15.05 -4.96
CA GLU A 148 22.25 -15.55 -4.99
C GLU A 148 22.37 -16.96 -5.58
N ALA A 149 21.35 -17.81 -5.40
CA ALA A 149 21.30 -19.16 -5.94
C ALA A 149 20.90 -19.25 -7.43
N GLY A 150 20.34 -18.18 -7.99
CA GLY A 150 19.91 -18.09 -9.40
C GLY A 150 20.93 -17.43 -10.33
N LYS A 151 22.14 -17.18 -9.86
CA LYS A 151 23.32 -16.78 -10.65
C LYS A 151 24.26 -17.96 -10.74
#